data_ae980c496c85eac4011b33f8f05103c1
#
_entry.id   ae980c496c85eac4011b33f8f05103c1
#
_cell.length_a   1.000
_cell.length_b   1.000
_cell.length_c   1.000
_cell.angle_alpha   90.00
_cell.angle_beta   90.00
_cell.angle_gamma   90.00
#
_symmetry.space_group_name_H-M   'P 1'
#
loop_
_entity.id
_entity.type
_entity.pdbx_description
1 polymer ?
#
loop_
_entity_poly.entity_id
_entity_poly.type
_entity_poly.pdbx_seq_one_letter_code
_entity_poly.pdbx_strand_id
1 'polypeptide(L)'
;VESIRKNYPPGTRVMLNNMDDPYSPVESGTRGTVRYVDDCGQLGVAWDNGRSLSLVPGVDSYRRLTQQEITQEQGMEEMKL
;
A
#
# COMPACT_ATOMS: atom_id res chain seq x y z
N VAL A 1 -1.33 10.01 -14.24
CA VAL A 1 -0.97 10.46 -12.87
C VAL A 1 -2.21 10.87 -12.08
N GLU A 2 -3.09 11.65 -12.68
CA GLU A 2 -4.30 12.07 -11.98
C GLU A 2 -5.25 10.92 -11.65
N SER A 3 -5.36 9.93 -12.52
CA SER A 3 -6.17 8.74 -12.23
C SER A 3 -5.65 8.02 -11.00
N ILE A 4 -4.33 7.90 -10.89
CA ILE A 4 -3.70 7.23 -9.77
C ILE A 4 -3.91 8.01 -8.49
N ARG A 5 -3.75 9.32 -8.52
CA ARG A 5 -4.02 10.18 -7.36
C ARG A 5 -5.46 10.08 -6.90
N LYS A 6 -6.37 10.01 -7.85
CA LYS A 6 -7.80 9.93 -7.56
C LYS A 6 -8.17 8.59 -6.92
N ASN A 7 -7.54 7.51 -7.37
CA ASN A 7 -7.84 6.15 -6.89
C ASN A 7 -7.06 5.79 -5.64
N TYR A 8 -5.93 6.48 -5.39
CA TYR A 8 -5.05 6.20 -4.26
C TYR A 8 -4.73 7.48 -3.48
N PRO A 9 -5.75 8.14 -2.91
CA PRO A 9 -5.49 9.32 -2.09
C PRO A 9 -4.70 8.96 -0.84
N PRO A 10 -4.03 9.93 -0.20
CA PRO A 10 -3.32 9.67 1.05
C PRO A 10 -4.24 8.99 2.08
N GLY A 11 -3.73 7.99 2.75
CA GLY A 11 -4.50 7.19 3.69
C GLY A 11 -5.06 5.89 3.11
N THR A 12 -4.97 5.69 1.79
CA THR A 12 -5.44 4.46 1.16
C THR A 12 -4.60 3.28 1.64
N ARG A 13 -5.27 2.22 2.07
CA ARG A 13 -4.60 0.98 2.46
C ARG A 13 -4.39 0.10 1.24
N VAL A 14 -3.18 -0.42 1.11
CA VAL A 14 -2.80 -1.27 -0.03
C VAL A 14 -2.09 -2.52 0.47
N MET A 15 -2.06 -3.54 -0.37
CA MET A 15 -1.30 -4.76 -0.12
C MET A 15 -0.39 -5.04 -1.30
N LEU A 16 0.85 -5.37 -1.03
CA LEU A 16 1.81 -5.74 -2.05
C LEU A 16 1.55 -7.18 -2.49
N ASN A 17 1.35 -7.39 -3.79
CA ASN A 17 1.26 -8.73 -4.36
C ASN A 17 2.64 -9.22 -4.74
N ASN A 18 3.41 -8.39 -5.45
CA ASN A 18 4.76 -8.73 -5.89
C ASN A 18 5.49 -7.45 -6.27
N MET A 19 6.75 -7.36 -5.91
CA MET A 19 7.61 -6.24 -6.27
C MET A 19 8.72 -6.75 -7.20
N ASP A 20 8.93 -6.06 -8.31
CA ASP A 20 9.92 -6.44 -9.31
C ASP A 20 11.32 -5.95 -8.91
N ASP A 21 11.78 -6.43 -7.77
CA ASP A 21 13.09 -6.09 -7.21
C ASP A 21 13.56 -7.26 -6.35
N PRO A 22 14.60 -8.00 -6.79
CA PRO A 22 15.08 -9.15 -6.02
C PRO A 22 15.65 -8.78 -4.65
N TYR A 23 15.95 -7.51 -4.44
CA TYR A 23 16.48 -7.02 -3.17
C TYR A 23 15.45 -6.23 -2.37
N SER A 24 14.18 -6.35 -2.74
CA SER A 24 13.10 -5.61 -2.08
C SER A 24 13.04 -5.95 -0.59
N PRO A 25 12.98 -4.94 0.29
CA PRO A 25 12.79 -5.17 1.72
C PRO A 25 11.32 -5.43 2.10
N VAL A 26 10.41 -5.39 1.12
CA VAL A 26 8.99 -5.58 1.36
C VAL A 26 8.54 -6.91 0.77
N GLU A 27 8.04 -7.80 1.62
CA GLU A 27 7.58 -9.11 1.19
C GLU A 27 6.17 -9.06 0.62
N SER A 28 5.85 -10.01 -0.26
CA SER A 28 4.49 -10.17 -0.78
C SER A 28 3.51 -10.37 0.37
N GLY A 29 2.36 -9.75 0.28
CA GLY A 29 1.35 -9.81 1.33
C GLY A 29 1.49 -8.73 2.38
N THR A 30 2.56 -7.93 2.34
CA THR A 30 2.74 -6.81 3.27
C THR A 30 1.72 -5.73 2.96
N ARG A 31 1.10 -5.17 3.99
CA ARG A 31 0.14 -4.07 3.87
C ARG A 31 0.83 -2.75 4.19
N GLY A 32 0.31 -1.69 3.64
CA GLY A 32 0.85 -0.35 3.86
C GLY A 32 -0.19 0.74 3.61
N THR A 33 0.21 1.97 3.88
CA THR A 33 -0.65 3.14 3.72
C THR A 33 -0.02 4.10 2.72
N VAL A 34 -0.79 4.48 1.71
CA VAL A 34 -0.33 5.47 0.73
C VAL A 34 -0.20 6.82 1.42
N ARG A 35 0.97 7.44 1.27
CA ARG A 35 1.25 8.77 1.84
C ARG A 35 1.09 9.86 0.79
N TYR A 36 1.47 9.58 -0.44
CA TYR A 36 1.39 10.52 -1.54
C TYR A 36 1.52 9.79 -2.87
N VAL A 37 1.18 10.51 -3.94
CA VAL A 37 1.48 10.10 -5.32
C VAL A 37 2.31 11.23 -5.91
N ASP A 38 3.51 10.91 -6.40
CA ASP A 38 4.37 11.93 -6.96
C ASP A 38 3.99 12.29 -8.40
N ASP A 39 4.72 13.24 -8.99
CA ASP A 39 4.43 13.72 -10.35
C ASP A 39 4.70 12.67 -11.42
N CYS A 40 5.47 11.65 -11.10
CA CYS A 40 5.75 10.54 -12.02
C CYS A 40 4.73 9.42 -11.88
N GLY A 41 3.77 9.54 -10.98
CA GLY A 41 2.75 8.53 -10.76
C GLY A 41 3.17 7.42 -9.82
N GLN A 42 4.28 7.56 -9.12
CA GLN A 42 4.71 6.57 -8.13
C GLN A 42 3.99 6.82 -6.80
N LEU A 43 3.60 5.73 -6.13
CA LEU A 43 2.93 5.81 -4.84
C LEU A 43 3.94 5.71 -3.72
N GLY A 44 4.06 6.75 -2.90
CA GLY A 44 4.87 6.69 -1.69
C GLY A 44 4.08 5.98 -0.61
N VAL A 45 4.57 4.84 -0.15
CA VAL A 45 3.86 3.98 0.80
C VAL A 45 4.67 3.81 2.07
N ALA A 46 4.01 3.97 3.21
CA ALA A 46 4.55 3.58 4.51
C ALA A 46 4.06 2.17 4.80
N TRP A 47 4.96 1.21 4.72
CA TRP A 47 4.63 -0.20 4.90
C TRP A 47 4.55 -0.55 6.39
N ASP A 48 3.66 -1.49 6.72
CA ASP A 48 3.42 -1.87 8.12
C ASP A 48 4.65 -2.52 8.77
N ASN A 49 5.61 -2.98 7.97
CA ASN A 49 6.88 -3.53 8.47
C ASN A 49 7.90 -2.45 8.84
N GLY A 50 7.53 -1.18 8.78
CA GLY A 50 8.42 -0.05 9.11
C GLY A 50 9.22 0.47 7.93
N ARG A 51 9.07 -0.10 6.75
CA ARG A 51 9.77 0.34 5.55
C ARG A 51 8.98 1.42 4.82
N SER A 52 9.70 2.27 4.10
CA SER A 52 9.12 3.26 3.20
C SER A 52 9.66 3.00 1.81
N LEU A 53 8.81 2.52 0.91
CA LEU A 53 9.18 2.24 -0.47
C LEU A 53 8.06 2.67 -1.38
N SER A 54 8.42 3.24 -2.52
CA SER A 54 7.44 3.63 -3.53
C SER A 54 7.04 2.43 -4.38
N LEU A 55 5.77 2.43 -4.80
CA LEU A 55 5.26 1.49 -5.79
C LEU A 55 5.24 2.17 -7.15
N VAL A 56 5.65 1.43 -8.18
CA VAL A 56 5.64 1.92 -9.56
C VAL A 56 4.51 1.20 -10.29
N PRO A 57 3.40 1.90 -10.63
CA PRO A 57 2.30 1.29 -11.38
C PRO A 57 2.79 0.71 -12.69
N GLY A 58 2.34 -0.51 -13.01
CA GLY A 58 2.75 -1.21 -14.22
C GLY A 58 4.02 -2.03 -14.07
N VAL A 59 4.79 -1.82 -13.00
CA VAL A 59 6.02 -2.57 -12.70
C VAL A 59 5.80 -3.44 -11.49
N ASP A 60 5.33 -2.85 -10.40
CA ASP A 60 5.03 -3.56 -9.16
C ASP A 60 3.56 -3.98 -9.15
N SER A 61 3.28 -5.14 -8.58
CA SER A 61 1.92 -5.65 -8.47
C SER A 61 1.39 -5.40 -7.05
N TYR A 62 0.29 -4.68 -6.95
CA TYR A 62 -0.32 -4.32 -5.69
C TYR A 62 -1.82 -4.13 -5.88
N ARG A 63 -2.57 -4.05 -4.77
CA ARG A 63 -4.00 -3.75 -4.82
C ARG A 63 -4.41 -2.96 -3.60
N ARG A 64 -5.52 -2.24 -3.72
CA ARG A 64 -6.14 -1.59 -2.57
C ARG A 64 -6.82 -2.65 -1.72
N LEU A 65 -6.80 -2.45 -0.41
CA LEU A 65 -7.59 -3.28 0.49
C LEU A 65 -9.07 -2.96 0.32
N THR A 66 -9.91 -3.99 0.44
CA THR A 66 -11.36 -3.79 0.44
C THR A 66 -11.79 -3.17 1.77
N GLN A 67 -12.98 -2.59 1.79
CA GLN A 67 -13.52 -2.03 3.03
C GLN A 67 -13.66 -3.11 4.11
N GLN A 68 -14.00 -4.33 3.71
CA GLN A 68 -14.09 -5.45 4.62
C GLN A 68 -12.74 -5.78 5.26
N GLU A 69 -11.67 -5.77 4.47
CA GLU A 69 -10.32 -6.01 4.98
C GLU A 69 -9.89 -4.92 5.96
N ILE A 70 -10.19 -3.66 5.64
CA ILE A 70 -9.87 -2.53 6.52
C ILE A 70 -10.65 -2.66 7.83
N THR A 71 -11.92 -3.01 7.75
CA THR A 71 -12.76 -3.20 8.92
C THR A 71 -12.23 -4.32 9.81
N GLN A 72 -11.75 -5.41 9.21
CA GLN A 72 -11.17 -6.52 9.96
C GLN A 72 -9.89 -6.10 10.67
N GLU A 73 -9.06 -5.28 10.05
CA GLU A 73 -7.86 -4.74 10.71
C GLU A 73 -8.22 -3.97 11.96
N GLN A 74 -9.21 -3.09 11.85
CA GLN A 74 -9.66 -2.25 12.97
C GLN A 74 -10.35 -3.07 14.05
N GLY A 75 -11.16 -4.06 13.64
CA GLY A 75 -11.84 -4.95 14.56
C GLY A 75 -10.88 -5.78 15.41
N MET A 76 -9.78 -6.22 14.82
CA MET A 76 -8.76 -6.97 15.55
C MET A 76 -8.10 -6.10 16.62
N GLU A 77 -7.89 -4.83 16.36
CA GLU A 77 -7.33 -3.92 17.36
C GLU A 77 -8.30 -3.71 18.52
N GLU A 78 -9.57 -3.55 18.23
CA GLU A 78 -10.59 -3.38 19.24
C GLU A 78 -10.71 -4.60 20.14
N MET A 79 -10.55 -5.79 19.60
CA MET A 79 -10.65 -7.02 20.34
C MET A 79 -9.48 -7.25 21.31
N LYS A 80 -8.41 -6.52 21.17
CA LYS A 80 -7.27 -6.62 22.09
C LYS A 80 -7.46 -5.83 23.37
N LEU A 81 -8.48 -5.04 23.40
CA LEU A 81 -8.82 -4.28 24.60
C LEU A 81 -9.64 -5.16 25.54
#